data_92703a2f941c1a08899e0e579604ddac
#
_entry.id   92703a2f941c1a08899e0e579604ddac
#
_cell.length_a   1.000
_cell.length_b   1.000
_cell.length_c   1.000
_cell.angle_alpha   90.00
_cell.angle_beta   90.00
_cell.angle_gamma   90.00
#
_symmetry.space_group_name_H-M   'P 1'
#
loop_
_entity.id
_entity.type
_entity.pdbx_description
1 polymer ?
#
loop_
_entity_poly.entity_id
_entity_poly.type
_entity_poly.pdbx_seq_one_letter_code
_entity_poly.pdbx_strand_id
1 'polypeptide(L)' 'MARVAIVGAGAMGEAIIAGMVNAGHDPADIGIIEKRTERGDELIARYGVTKLA' A
#
# COMPACT_ATOMS: atom_id res chain seq x y z
N MET A 1 11.17 4.22 6.45
CA MET A 1 11.47 4.30 5.00
C MET A 1 10.81 3.14 4.28
N ALA A 2 10.12 3.41 3.19
CA ALA A 2 9.46 2.35 2.43
C ALA A 2 10.49 1.54 1.65
N ARG A 3 10.41 0.23 1.74
CA ARG A 3 11.30 -0.68 1.01
C ARG A 3 10.70 -1.14 -0.31
N VAL A 4 9.38 -1.09 -0.41
CA VAL A 4 8.65 -1.49 -1.60
C VAL A 4 7.68 -0.38 -1.95
N ALA A 5 7.63 -0.01 -3.22
CA ALA A 5 6.69 0.99 -3.70
C ALA A 5 5.69 0.33 -4.66
N ILE A 6 4.41 0.53 -4.40
CA ILE A 6 3.33 0.07 -5.26
C ILE A 6 2.79 1.28 -6.02
N VAL A 7 2.91 1.25 -7.33
CA VAL A 7 2.42 2.34 -8.18
C VAL A 7 1.08 1.94 -8.77
N GLY A 8 0.09 2.81 -8.62
CA GLY A 8 -1.25 2.52 -9.13
C GLY A 8 -1.94 1.43 -8.33
N ALA A 9 -2.25 1.71 -7.07
CA ALA A 9 -2.83 0.72 -6.15
C ALA A 9 -4.31 0.45 -6.45
N GLY A 10 -4.59 -0.12 -7.62
CA GLY A 10 -5.91 -0.65 -7.95
C GLY A 10 -6.14 -2.01 -7.29
N ALA A 11 -7.09 -2.80 -7.83
CA ALA A 11 -7.40 -4.11 -7.27
C ALA A 11 -6.18 -5.03 -7.21
N MET A 12 -5.34 -5.00 -8.23
CA MET A 12 -4.14 -5.82 -8.27
C MET A 12 -3.11 -5.32 -7.26
N GLY A 13 -2.95 -4.00 -7.13
CA GLY A 13 -2.04 -3.42 -6.13
C GLY A 13 -2.46 -3.77 -4.72
N GLU A 14 -3.75 -3.74 -4.44
CA GLU A 14 -4.28 -4.12 -3.13
C GLU A 14 -4.01 -5.60 -2.85
N ALA A 15 -4.18 -6.47 -3.84
CA ALA A 15 -3.90 -7.90 -3.67
C ALA A 15 -2.43 -8.14 -3.32
N ILE A 16 -1.52 -7.39 -3.94
CA ILE A 16 -0.09 -7.48 -3.63
C ILE A 16 0.18 -7.03 -2.19
N ILE A 17 -0.40 -5.90 -1.79
CA ILE A 17 -0.25 -5.38 -0.42
C ILE A 17 -0.76 -6.41 0.59
N ALA A 18 -1.94 -6.95 0.37
CA ALA A 18 -2.54 -7.94 1.27
C ALA A 18 -1.65 -9.19 1.37
N GLY A 19 -1.13 -9.64 0.24
CA GLY A 19 -0.23 -10.80 0.21
C GLY A 19 1.06 -10.55 0.98
N MET A 20 1.65 -9.37 0.85
CA MET A 20 2.88 -9.02 1.55
C MET A 20 2.65 -8.92 3.06
N VAL A 21 1.59 -8.25 3.48
CA VAL A 21 1.25 -8.12 4.90
C VAL A 21 0.97 -9.50 5.49
N ASN A 22 0.26 -10.34 4.77
CA ASN A 22 -0.05 -11.69 5.22
C ASN A 22 1.19 -12.57 5.31
N ALA A 23 2.22 -12.28 4.52
CA ALA A 23 3.49 -13.00 4.56
C ALA A 23 4.42 -12.50 5.67
N GLY A 24 4.00 -11.51 6.44
CA GLY A 24 4.77 -11.01 7.58
C GLY A 24 5.55 -9.73 7.33
N HIS A 25 5.39 -9.11 6.17
CA HIS A 25 6.04 -7.82 5.92
C HIS A 25 5.37 -6.71 6.74
N ASP A 26 6.18 -5.81 7.26
CA ASP A 26 5.67 -4.65 7.98
C ASP A 26 4.97 -3.71 6.97
N PRO A 27 3.68 -3.41 7.15
CA PRO A 27 2.99 -2.52 6.22
C PRO A 27 3.62 -1.12 6.15
N ALA A 28 4.30 -0.66 7.19
CA ALA A 28 4.99 0.62 7.18
C ALA A 28 6.15 0.64 6.16
N ASP A 29 6.67 -0.52 5.78
CA ASP A 29 7.72 -0.63 4.76
C ASP A 29 7.15 -0.62 3.34
N ILE A 30 5.83 -0.65 3.18
CA ILE A 30 5.18 -0.64 1.88
C ILE A 30 4.70 0.79 1.61
N GLY A 31 5.26 1.41 0.58
CA GLY A 31 4.82 2.73 0.14
C GLY A 31 3.88 2.60 -1.05
N ILE A 32 2.89 3.47 -1.13
CA ILE A 32 1.98 3.50 -2.28
C ILE A 32 2.04 4.85 -2.98
N ILE A 33 1.90 4.81 -4.30
CA ILE A 33 1.73 5.99 -5.13
C ILE A 33 0.38 5.82 -5.82
N GLU A 34 -0.61 6.58 -5.38
CA GLU A 34 -1.98 6.49 -5.90
C GLU A 34 -2.51 7.89 -6.18
N LYS A 35 -2.98 8.10 -7.42
CA LYS A 35 -3.51 9.39 -7.84
C LYS A 35 -4.83 9.71 -7.16
N ARG A 36 -5.63 8.70 -6.86
CA ARG A 36 -6.93 8.89 -6.23
C ARG A 36 -6.73 8.93 -4.71
N THR A 37 -6.90 10.11 -4.16
CA THR A 37 -6.69 10.34 -2.72
C THR A 37 -7.54 9.40 -1.87
N GLU A 38 -8.81 9.23 -2.23
CA GLU A 38 -9.74 8.38 -1.50
C GLU A 38 -9.26 6.94 -1.44
N ARG A 39 -8.74 6.42 -2.56
CA ARG A 39 -8.24 5.06 -2.63
C ARG A 39 -6.98 4.90 -1.80
N GLY A 40 -6.08 5.88 -1.86
CA GLY A 40 -4.87 5.87 -1.06
C GLY A 40 -5.19 5.87 0.43
N ASP A 41 -6.10 6.74 0.85
CA ASP A 41 -6.52 6.84 2.26
C ASP A 41 -7.16 5.53 2.73
N GLU A 42 -7.96 4.89 1.89
CA GLU A 42 -8.58 3.61 2.20
C GLU A 42 -7.53 2.52 2.46
N LEU A 43 -6.50 2.47 1.63
CA LEU A 43 -5.44 1.49 1.78
C LEU A 43 -4.61 1.73 3.03
N ILE A 44 -4.34 3.00 3.35
CA ILE A 44 -3.64 3.37 4.57
C ILE A 44 -4.44 2.95 5.80
N ALA A 45 -5.74 3.23 5.80
CA ALA A 45 -6.61 2.87 6.91
C ALA A 45 -6.74 1.35 7.08
N ARG A 46 -6.76 0.62 5.97
CA ARG A 46 -6.98 -0.82 5.99
C ARG A 46 -5.71 -1.61 6.30
N TYR A 47 -4.57 -1.20 5.77
CA TYR A 47 -3.33 -1.97 5.86
C TYR A 47 -2.23 -1.29 6.64
N GLY A 48 -2.27 0.01 6.81
CA GLY A 48 -1.22 0.75 7.49
C GLY A 48 -0.01 1.06 6.62
N VAL A 49 -0.19 1.05 5.30
CA VAL A 49 0.88 1.38 4.35
C VAL A 49 1.18 2.88 4.36
N THR A 50 2.32 3.26 3.81
CA THR A 50 2.76 4.64 3.74
C THR A 50 2.41 5.24 2.38
N LYS A 51 1.86 6.44 2.39
CA LYS A 51 1.55 7.15 1.16
C LYS A 51 2.80 7.92 0.72
N LEU A 52 3.31 7.65 -0.47
CA LEU A 52 4.51 8.30 -1.00
C LEU A 52 4.18 9.53 -1.83
N ALA A 53 3.06 9.55 -2.53
CA ALA A 53 2.64 10.70 -3.33
C ALA A 53 1.15 10.67 -3.58
#